data_d03331e7ab531936e3dd6edded320f33
#
_entry.id   d03331e7ab531936e3dd6edded320f33
#
_cell.length_a   1.000
_cell.length_b   1.000
_cell.length_c   1.000
_cell.angle_alpha   90.00
_cell.angle_beta   90.00
_cell.angle_gamma   90.00
#
_symmetry.space_group_name_H-M   'P 1'
#
loop_
_entity.id
_entity.type
_entity.pdbx_description
1 polymer ?
#
loop_
_entity_poly.entity_id
_entity_poly.type
_entity_poly.pdbx_seq_one_letter_code
_entity_poly.pdbx_strand_id
1 'polypeptide(L)'
;MINRLVHFSDLHVRLFKDHDLYRGILESALKEWKTLQPDRIVFTGDLVHSKNQMTPELIEFVAWILTECAKITKTIVIIGNHDFLENNNTRLDALTPIIDSLNNENIVYLKNRGVYEDDN
;
A
#
# COMPACT_ATOMS: atom_id res chain seq x y z
N MET A 1 -7.49 -21.77 -1.85
CA MET A 1 -6.63 -21.77 -0.66
C MET A 1 -5.39 -20.91 -0.90
N ILE A 2 -5.02 -20.10 0.08
CA ILE A 2 -3.82 -19.27 -0.01
C ILE A 2 -2.60 -20.11 0.38
N ASN A 3 -1.71 -20.33 -0.58
CA ASN A 3 -0.49 -21.12 -0.37
C ASN A 3 0.77 -20.27 -0.33
N ARG A 4 0.72 -19.08 -0.92
CA ARG A 4 1.89 -18.21 -1.03
C ARG A 4 1.48 -16.77 -0.84
N LEU A 5 2.12 -16.11 0.10
CA LEU A 5 1.80 -14.75 0.48
C LEU A 5 3.07 -13.90 0.48
N VAL A 6 3.01 -12.74 -0.14
CA VAL A 6 4.04 -11.71 -0.01
C VAL A 6 3.57 -10.70 1.03
N HIS A 7 4.40 -10.45 2.02
CA HIS A 7 4.10 -9.48 3.07
C HIS A 7 5.22 -8.46 3.16
N PHE A 8 4.85 -7.19 3.19
CA PHE A 8 5.80 -6.11 3.41
C PHE A 8 5.14 -4.97 4.17
N SER A 9 5.98 -4.10 4.77
CA SER A 9 5.49 -2.99 5.58
C SER A 9 6.59 -1.94 5.76
N ASP A 10 6.23 -0.83 6.41
CA ASP A 10 7.18 0.17 6.91
C ASP A 10 8.07 0.78 5.83
N LEU A 11 7.50 1.11 4.67
CA LEU A 11 8.23 1.79 3.60
C LEU A 11 8.60 3.22 3.99
N HIS A 12 7.75 3.90 4.76
CA HIS A 12 7.98 5.26 5.22
C HIS A 12 8.39 6.21 4.10
N VAL A 13 7.63 6.20 3.00
CA VAL A 13 7.94 7.02 1.84
C VAL A 13 7.83 8.51 2.22
N ARG A 14 8.90 9.26 1.97
CA ARG A 14 8.96 10.68 2.29
C ARG A 14 8.39 11.54 1.18
N LEU A 15 8.13 12.82 1.47
CA LEU A 15 7.46 13.71 0.53
C LEU A 15 8.24 13.91 -0.77
N PHE A 16 9.55 14.10 -0.69
CA PHE A 16 10.39 14.44 -1.84
C PHE A 16 11.66 13.61 -1.94
N LYS A 17 12.01 12.88 -0.90
CA LYS A 17 13.36 12.35 -0.74
C LYS A 17 13.43 10.87 -1.08
N ASP A 18 14.47 10.50 -1.80
CA ASP A 18 14.85 9.11 -2.08
C ASP A 18 13.82 8.30 -2.88
N HIS A 19 12.87 8.96 -3.57
CA HIS A 19 11.86 8.26 -4.36
C HIS A 19 12.47 7.39 -5.45
N ASP A 20 13.50 7.87 -6.14
CA ASP A 20 14.17 7.09 -7.19
C ASP A 20 14.84 5.85 -6.63
N LEU A 21 15.46 5.97 -5.46
CA LEU A 21 16.08 4.84 -4.77
C LEU A 21 15.03 3.80 -4.37
N TYR A 22 13.93 4.24 -3.74
CA TYR A 22 12.84 3.34 -3.36
C TYR A 22 12.21 2.69 -4.58
N ARG A 23 12.02 3.45 -5.65
CA ARG A 23 11.44 2.93 -6.89
C ARG A 23 12.30 1.81 -7.48
N GLY A 24 13.61 2.00 -7.52
CA GLY A 24 14.53 0.99 -8.01
C GLY A 24 14.51 -0.29 -7.18
N ILE A 25 14.50 -0.16 -5.86
CA ILE A 25 14.41 -1.30 -4.95
C ILE A 25 13.08 -2.04 -5.13
N LEU A 26 11.98 -1.30 -5.20
CA LEU A 26 10.65 -1.88 -5.35
C LEU A 26 10.44 -2.51 -6.72
N GLU A 27 11.01 -1.95 -7.78
CA GLU A 27 10.97 -2.57 -9.11
C GLU A 27 11.63 -3.96 -9.09
N SER A 28 12.77 -4.08 -8.40
CA SER A 28 13.45 -5.37 -8.24
C SER A 28 12.59 -6.33 -7.43
N ALA A 29 11.98 -5.86 -6.34
CA ALA A 29 11.10 -6.67 -5.51
C ALA A 29 9.86 -7.13 -6.30
N LEU A 30 9.23 -6.22 -7.04
CA LEU A 30 8.05 -6.54 -7.86
C LEU A 30 8.35 -7.61 -8.90
N LYS A 31 9.53 -7.53 -9.53
CA LYS A 31 9.96 -8.51 -10.50
C LYS A 31 10.08 -9.90 -9.87
N GLU A 32 10.65 -9.97 -8.68
CA GLU A 32 10.79 -11.23 -7.93
C GLU A 32 9.43 -11.74 -7.49
N TRP A 33 8.56 -10.87 -6.95
CA TRP A 33 7.21 -11.26 -6.52
C TRP A 33 6.39 -11.82 -7.68
N LYS A 34 6.50 -11.21 -8.85
CA LYS A 34 5.81 -11.68 -10.06
C LYS A 34 6.24 -13.09 -10.42
N THR A 35 7.54 -13.39 -10.29
CA THR A 35 8.08 -14.72 -10.54
C THR A 35 7.55 -15.75 -9.54
N LEU A 36 7.37 -15.34 -8.27
CA LEU A 36 6.88 -16.21 -7.21
C LEU A 36 5.39 -16.57 -7.38
N GLN A 37 4.64 -15.80 -8.14
CA GLN A 37 3.19 -16.00 -8.34
C GLN A 37 2.44 -16.13 -7.00
N PRO A 38 2.46 -15.09 -6.16
CA PRO A 38 1.77 -15.15 -4.85
C PRO A 38 0.26 -15.15 -5.02
N ASP A 39 -0.44 -15.77 -4.08
CA ASP A 39 -1.90 -15.73 -4.04
C ASP A 39 -2.40 -14.39 -3.55
N ARG A 40 -1.66 -13.73 -2.65
CA ARG A 40 -1.98 -12.40 -2.13
C ARG A 40 -0.69 -11.63 -1.83
N ILE A 41 -0.80 -10.31 -1.92
CA ILE A 41 0.20 -9.39 -1.40
C ILE A 41 -0.46 -8.63 -0.26
N VAL A 42 0.18 -8.59 0.90
CA VAL A 42 -0.34 -7.89 2.08
C VAL A 42 0.64 -6.81 2.50
N PHE A 43 0.14 -5.59 2.58
CA PHE A 43 0.90 -4.46 3.10
C PHE A 43 0.31 -4.04 4.45
N THR A 44 1.13 -4.06 5.51
CA THR A 44 0.63 -3.90 6.87
C THR A 44 0.96 -2.56 7.50
N GLY A 45 1.06 -1.51 6.70
CA GLY A 45 1.09 -0.16 7.23
C GLY A 45 2.40 0.58 7.10
N ASP A 46 2.35 1.85 7.48
CA ASP A 46 3.46 2.80 7.42
C ASP A 46 4.04 2.95 6.01
N LEU A 47 3.14 3.08 5.05
CA LEU A 47 3.53 3.32 3.65
C LEU A 47 4.11 4.71 3.49
N VAL A 48 3.55 5.71 4.16
CA VAL A 48 4.01 7.09 4.09
C VAL A 48 4.67 7.52 5.39
N HIS A 49 5.70 8.38 5.28
CA HIS A 49 6.42 8.88 6.44
C HIS A 49 5.65 10.00 7.15
N SER A 50 5.03 10.89 6.40
CA SER A 50 4.25 12.02 6.94
C SER A 50 2.77 11.81 6.71
N LYS A 51 1.98 11.81 7.77
CA LYS A 51 0.53 11.60 7.70
C LYS A 51 -0.28 12.86 7.48
N ASN A 52 0.35 14.03 7.65
CA ASN A 52 -0.34 15.31 7.58
C ASN A 52 -0.13 16.06 6.26
N GLN A 53 0.81 15.63 5.46
CA GLN A 53 1.18 16.31 4.22
C GLN A 53 1.34 15.33 3.09
N MET A 54 0.83 15.69 1.93
CA MET A 54 0.96 14.90 0.71
C MET A 54 1.41 15.80 -0.43
N THR A 55 2.40 15.35 -1.20
CA THR A 55 2.85 16.03 -2.40
C THR A 55 2.38 15.24 -3.63
N PRO A 56 2.28 15.89 -4.80
CA PRO A 56 1.96 15.17 -6.03
C PRO A 56 2.92 13.99 -6.29
N GLU A 57 4.19 14.18 -6.01
CA GLU A 57 5.21 13.14 -6.20
C GLU A 57 4.97 11.94 -5.28
N LEU A 58 4.60 12.19 -4.03
CA LEU A 58 4.30 11.14 -3.06
C LEU A 58 3.02 10.39 -3.47
N ILE A 59 1.99 11.11 -3.87
CA ILE A 59 0.74 10.52 -4.35
C ILE A 59 1.00 9.61 -5.55
N GLU A 60 1.79 10.08 -6.51
CA GLU A 60 2.15 9.30 -7.69
C GLU A 60 2.91 8.03 -7.29
N PHE A 61 3.85 8.13 -6.37
CA PHE A 61 4.65 7.00 -5.92
C PHE A 61 3.76 5.93 -5.26
N VAL A 62 2.89 6.35 -4.33
CA VAL A 62 1.98 5.43 -3.64
C VAL A 62 1.03 4.77 -4.63
N ALA A 63 0.44 5.55 -5.53
CA ALA A 63 -0.44 5.02 -6.57
C ALA A 63 0.29 4.00 -7.44
N TRP A 64 1.54 4.28 -7.80
CA TRP A 64 2.36 3.38 -8.60
C TRP A 64 2.59 2.05 -7.92
N ILE A 65 3.07 2.04 -6.67
CA ILE A 65 3.38 0.76 -6.01
C ILE A 65 2.13 -0.08 -5.77
N LEU A 66 1.03 0.52 -5.37
CA LEU A 66 -0.22 -0.20 -5.17
C LEU A 66 -0.76 -0.77 -6.49
N THR A 67 -0.69 0.00 -7.57
CA THR A 67 -1.13 -0.46 -8.88
C THR A 67 -0.28 -1.61 -9.39
N GLU A 68 1.03 -1.52 -9.24
CA GLU A 68 1.95 -2.59 -9.67
C GLU A 68 1.72 -3.88 -8.88
N CYS A 69 1.50 -3.78 -7.57
CA CYS A 69 1.13 -4.95 -6.76
C CYS A 69 -0.20 -5.56 -7.23
N ALA A 70 -1.19 -4.73 -7.53
CA ALA A 70 -2.50 -5.19 -7.98
C ALA A 70 -2.46 -5.88 -9.34
N LYS A 71 -1.48 -5.55 -10.18
CA LYS A 71 -1.27 -6.26 -11.46
C LYS A 71 -0.77 -7.68 -11.24
N ILE A 72 -0.07 -7.93 -10.15
CA ILE A 72 0.45 -9.27 -9.82
C ILE A 72 -0.66 -10.13 -9.24
N THR A 73 -1.33 -9.65 -8.21
CA THR A 73 -2.41 -10.35 -7.54
C THR A 73 -3.20 -9.38 -6.66
N LYS A 74 -4.28 -9.87 -6.06
CA LYS A 74 -5.07 -9.10 -5.12
C LYS A 74 -4.20 -8.62 -3.97
N THR A 75 -4.21 -7.32 -3.72
CA THR A 75 -3.36 -6.65 -2.74
C THR A 75 -4.22 -6.12 -1.61
N ILE A 76 -3.86 -6.51 -0.39
CA ILE A 76 -4.58 -6.11 0.83
C ILE A 76 -3.72 -5.10 1.58
N VAL A 77 -4.29 -3.94 1.86
CA VAL A 77 -3.62 -2.85 2.56
C VAL A 77 -4.25 -2.66 3.93
N ILE A 78 -3.44 -2.71 4.97
CA ILE A 78 -3.86 -2.46 6.34
C ILE A 78 -3.23 -1.14 6.79
N ILE A 79 -4.01 -0.31 7.46
CA ILE A 79 -3.56 1.01 7.90
C ILE A 79 -2.50 0.90 8.99
N GLY A 80 -1.45 1.74 8.90
CA GLY A 80 -0.40 1.84 9.91
C GLY A 80 -0.45 3.15 10.67
N ASN A 81 0.41 3.29 11.67
CA ASN A 81 0.46 4.48 12.53
C ASN A 81 0.75 5.77 11.76
N HIS A 82 1.63 5.70 10.78
CA HIS A 82 2.02 6.88 10.00
C HIS A 82 1.05 7.19 8.86
N ASP A 83 0.15 6.27 8.55
CA ASP A 83 -0.86 6.47 7.51
C ASP A 83 -2.13 7.11 8.09
N PHE A 84 -2.34 7.01 9.41
CA PHE A 84 -3.55 7.44 10.10
C PHE A 84 -3.34 8.73 10.89
N LEU A 85 -4.34 9.63 10.84
CA LEU A 85 -4.32 10.89 11.58
C LEU A 85 -4.91 10.68 12.97
N GLU A 86 -4.05 10.38 13.96
CA GLU A 86 -4.46 10.01 15.32
C GLU A 86 -5.29 11.08 16.03
N ASN A 87 -4.99 12.34 15.77
CA ASN A 87 -5.60 13.46 16.50
C ASN A 87 -6.93 13.91 15.92
N ASN A 88 -7.42 13.27 14.86
CA ASN A 88 -8.69 13.65 14.26
C ASN A 88 -9.34 12.47 13.54
N ASN A 89 -10.16 11.71 14.28
CA ASN A 89 -10.81 10.50 13.77
C ASN A 89 -11.86 10.78 12.68
N THR A 90 -12.26 12.05 12.49
CA THR A 90 -13.25 12.40 11.47
C THR A 90 -12.61 12.74 10.12
N ARG A 91 -11.29 12.90 10.06
CA ARG A 91 -10.58 13.17 8.82
C ARG A 91 -10.20 11.88 8.12
N LEU A 92 -10.08 11.98 6.79
CA LEU A 92 -9.57 10.87 6.01
C LEU A 92 -8.08 10.66 6.31
N ASP A 93 -7.66 9.40 6.32
CA ASP A 93 -6.25 9.07 6.40
C ASP A 93 -5.52 9.40 5.08
N ALA A 94 -4.20 9.27 5.09
CA ALA A 94 -3.38 9.64 3.93
C ALA A 94 -3.64 8.75 2.71
N LEU A 95 -4.07 7.52 2.91
CA LEU A 95 -4.22 6.53 1.82
C LEU A 95 -5.60 6.52 1.19
N THR A 96 -6.66 6.87 1.94
CA THR A 96 -8.03 6.76 1.44
C THR A 96 -8.25 7.50 0.13
N PRO A 97 -7.85 8.79 -0.01
CA PRO A 97 -8.06 9.49 -1.28
C PRO A 97 -7.32 8.83 -2.46
N ILE A 98 -6.15 8.29 -2.20
CA ILE A 98 -5.35 7.65 -3.24
C ILE A 98 -6.02 6.35 -3.70
N ILE A 99 -6.38 5.49 -2.76
CA ILE A 99 -6.98 4.19 -3.05
C ILE A 99 -8.35 4.37 -3.72
N ASP A 100 -9.16 5.30 -3.23
CA ASP A 100 -10.47 5.59 -3.82
C ASP A 100 -10.34 6.08 -5.27
N SER A 101 -9.34 6.94 -5.54
CA SER A 101 -9.14 7.47 -6.88
C SER A 101 -8.63 6.41 -7.87
N LEU A 102 -7.90 5.41 -7.40
CA LEU A 102 -7.44 4.32 -8.26
C LEU A 102 -8.58 3.43 -8.71
N ASN A 103 -9.63 3.30 -7.90
CA ASN A 103 -10.81 2.49 -8.21
C ASN A 103 -10.44 1.10 -8.76
N ASN A 104 -9.51 0.43 -8.10
CA ASN A 104 -8.96 -0.84 -8.54
C ASN A 104 -9.52 -1.98 -7.69
N GLU A 105 -10.23 -2.91 -8.31
CA GLU A 105 -10.86 -4.05 -7.63
C GLU A 105 -9.86 -4.96 -6.93
N ASN A 106 -8.62 -4.98 -7.39
CA ASN A 106 -7.56 -5.79 -6.82
C ASN A 106 -6.85 -5.12 -5.64
N ILE A 107 -7.29 -3.94 -5.23
CA ILE A 107 -6.78 -3.26 -4.04
C ILE A 107 -7.88 -3.26 -2.98
N VAL A 108 -7.63 -3.94 -1.87
CA VAL A 108 -8.56 -4.01 -0.73
C VAL A 108 -7.95 -3.27 0.44
N TYR A 109 -8.64 -2.22 0.91
CA TYR A 109 -8.15 -1.39 2.01
C TYR A 109 -8.96 -1.68 3.27
N LEU A 110 -8.30 -2.24 4.29
CA LEU A 110 -8.91 -2.60 5.57
C LEU A 110 -8.57 -1.53 6.61
N LYS A 111 -9.48 -0.60 6.83
CA LYS A 111 -9.28 0.52 7.75
C LYS A 111 -9.81 0.27 9.15
N ASN A 112 -10.84 -0.55 9.28
CA ASN A 112 -11.55 -0.76 10.53
C ASN A 112 -11.14 -2.08 11.18
N ARG A 113 -11.17 -2.11 12.50
CA ARG A 113 -10.95 -3.36 13.24
C ARG A 113 -12.04 -4.35 12.90
N GLY A 114 -11.68 -5.61 12.81
CA GLY A 114 -12.65 -6.64 12.53
C GLY A 114 -12.02 -7.92 12.01
N VAL A 115 -12.88 -8.87 11.74
CA VAL A 115 -12.51 -10.11 11.06
C VAL A 115 -12.94 -9.98 9.61
N TYR A 116 -12.02 -10.25 8.71
CA TYR A 116 -12.26 -10.19 7.26
C TYR A 116 -12.02 -11.56 6.67
N GLU A 117 -12.92 -11.98 5.79
CA GLU A 117 -12.78 -13.24 5.10
C GLU A 117 -12.30 -13.00 3.67
N ASP A 118 -11.35 -13.81 3.23
CA ASP A 118 -10.90 -13.81 1.86
C ASP A 118 -11.71 -14.86 1.09
N ASP A 119 -12.15 -14.49 -0.11
CA ASP A 119 -12.99 -15.35 -0.95
C ASP A 119 -12.20 -16.43 -1.69
N ASN A 120 -10.94 -16.55 -1.38
CA ASN A 120 -10.12 -17.61 -1.96
C ASN A 120 -10.10 -18.83 -1.01
#